data_cbe285663faf2ad2a7436fec55f169f8
#
_entry.id   cbe285663faf2ad2a7436fec55f169f8
#
_cell.length_a   1.000
_cell.length_b   1.000
_cell.length_c   1.000
_cell.angle_alpha   90.00
_cell.angle_beta   90.00
_cell.angle_gamma   90.00
#
_symmetry.space_group_name_H-M   'P 1'
#
loop_
_entity.id
_entity.type
_entity.pdbx_description
1 polymer ?
#
loop_
_entity_poly.entity_id
_entity_poly.type
_entity_poly.pdbx_seq_one_letter_code
_entity_poly.pdbx_strand_id
1 'polypeptide(L)'
;MSNSKLVDYTKISPNKTSPRNHKIDTITIHCVVGQCSVETLGNVFAPTSRQASSNYGIGYDGRIGMYVEEKDRSWCSSSASNDNRAITIEVASDTKHPYKVRDAAYKALIDLCTDICKRNGIKELKWKADKSLIGKVEQQNMTVHRWFANKACPGDYLYNLHGQIAAEVNARLGVVSDTTPDTNAVLEYAVGDVVTFKGTKHYASSNGTNGKTCKPGEARVTSVAKNGKHQYHLIKTTGSASTVYGWVDAADITKASASIAKGSKVKVNKGAKTYTGGSLASFVYSTVYTVMQIDGDRVVIGKDGVVTAAVNIKNLTLVG
;
A
#
# COMPACT_ATOMS: atom_id res chain seq x y z
N MET A 1 22.82 -13.47 17.38
CA MET A 1 21.83 -13.09 16.37
C MET A 1 21.42 -14.34 15.61
N SER A 2 20.14 -14.60 15.47
CA SER A 2 19.62 -15.75 14.69
C SER A 2 18.85 -15.21 13.49
N ASN A 3 18.96 -15.91 12.36
CA ASN A 3 18.19 -15.58 11.16
C ASN A 3 16.69 -15.91 11.36
N SER A 4 15.82 -15.29 10.53
CA SER A 4 14.38 -15.56 10.54
C SER A 4 14.07 -17.02 10.17
N LYS A 5 13.14 -17.62 10.88
CA LYS A 5 12.60 -18.96 10.55
C LYS A 5 11.53 -18.91 9.45
N LEU A 6 11.12 -17.72 9.02
CA LEU A 6 10.15 -17.50 7.94
C LEU A 6 10.79 -17.61 6.55
N VAL A 7 12.07 -17.92 6.45
CA VAL A 7 12.82 -18.03 5.20
C VAL A 7 12.43 -19.28 4.44
N ASP A 8 11.92 -19.11 3.21
CA ASP A 8 11.58 -20.20 2.28
C ASP A 8 12.73 -20.56 1.34
N TYR A 9 13.67 -19.63 1.15
CA TYR A 9 14.78 -19.77 0.20
C TYR A 9 16.05 -19.11 0.73
N THR A 10 17.19 -19.77 0.53
CA THR A 10 18.49 -19.20 0.93
C THR A 10 19.50 -19.29 -0.22
N LYS A 11 20.08 -18.13 -0.56
CA LYS A 11 21.23 -18.06 -1.47
C LYS A 11 22.16 -16.93 -1.05
N ILE A 12 23.18 -17.29 -0.29
CA ILE A 12 24.08 -16.32 0.33
C ILE A 12 24.91 -15.59 -0.73
N SER A 13 24.84 -14.27 -0.70
CA SER A 13 25.61 -13.36 -1.55
C SER A 13 27.03 -13.17 -1.00
N PRO A 14 28.06 -13.10 -1.86
CA PRO A 14 29.41 -12.69 -1.47
C PRO A 14 29.49 -11.17 -1.19
N ASN A 15 28.53 -10.38 -1.63
CA ASN A 15 28.49 -8.91 -1.50
C ASN A 15 28.04 -8.51 -0.09
N LYS A 16 28.87 -8.75 0.91
CA LYS A 16 28.57 -8.47 2.32
C LYS A 16 29.83 -8.10 3.09
N THR A 17 29.66 -7.52 4.25
CA THR A 17 30.72 -7.32 5.24
C THR A 17 30.43 -8.19 6.45
N SER A 18 31.40 -9.04 6.84
CA SER A 18 31.26 -9.97 7.96
C SER A 18 32.32 -9.69 9.01
N PRO A 19 31.91 -9.59 10.30
CA PRO A 19 30.57 -9.40 10.78
C PRO A 19 30.12 -7.93 10.62
N ARG A 20 28.81 -7.64 10.86
CA ARG A 20 28.36 -6.25 11.08
C ARG A 20 29.00 -5.70 12.36
N ASN A 21 29.22 -4.38 12.41
CA ASN A 21 29.89 -3.74 13.56
C ASN A 21 28.90 -3.05 14.53
N HIS A 22 27.61 -3.27 14.38
CA HIS A 22 26.58 -2.68 15.23
C HIS A 22 25.46 -3.67 15.53
N LYS A 23 24.76 -3.49 16.66
CA LYS A 23 23.51 -4.22 16.93
C LYS A 23 22.43 -3.83 15.91
N ILE A 24 21.50 -4.75 15.67
CA ILE A 24 20.34 -4.48 14.81
C ILE A 24 19.32 -3.69 15.63
N ASP A 25 19.02 -2.47 15.18
CA ASP A 25 18.06 -1.56 15.79
C ASP A 25 17.24 -0.76 14.75
N THR A 26 17.39 -1.08 13.49
CA THR A 26 16.79 -0.36 12.36
C THR A 26 16.28 -1.37 11.32
N ILE A 27 15.20 -1.02 10.63
CA ILE A 27 14.72 -1.74 9.43
C ILE A 27 14.74 -0.77 8.24
N THR A 28 15.30 -1.23 7.11
CA THR A 28 15.28 -0.48 5.85
C THR A 28 14.54 -1.27 4.78
N ILE A 29 13.41 -0.74 4.33
CA ILE A 29 12.56 -1.38 3.32
C ILE A 29 12.89 -0.79 1.96
N HIS A 30 13.10 -1.66 0.96
CA HIS A 30 13.40 -1.35 -0.43
C HIS A 30 12.33 -1.90 -1.37
N CYS A 31 12.33 -1.46 -2.63
CA CYS A 31 11.56 -2.06 -3.71
C CYS A 31 12.50 -2.51 -4.84
N VAL A 32 12.22 -3.69 -5.41
CA VAL A 32 13.07 -4.30 -6.45
C VAL A 32 12.88 -3.64 -7.82
N VAL A 33 11.75 -2.97 -8.06
CA VAL A 33 11.35 -2.48 -9.41
C VAL A 33 11.20 -3.65 -10.40
N GLY A 34 10.56 -4.73 -9.94
CA GLY A 34 10.24 -5.95 -10.70
C GLY A 34 9.40 -6.91 -9.87
N GLN A 35 8.40 -7.51 -10.50
CA GLN A 35 7.61 -8.61 -9.90
C GLN A 35 8.42 -9.91 -10.08
N CYS A 36 9.37 -10.16 -9.20
CA CYS A 36 10.29 -11.28 -9.26
C CYS A 36 10.11 -12.28 -8.11
N SER A 37 10.61 -13.50 -8.30
CA SER A 37 10.68 -14.51 -7.25
C SER A 37 11.92 -14.31 -6.37
N VAL A 38 11.95 -15.00 -5.24
CA VAL A 38 13.11 -15.01 -4.33
C VAL A 38 14.35 -15.62 -4.99
N GLU A 39 14.19 -16.60 -5.89
CA GLU A 39 15.29 -17.18 -6.65
C GLU A 39 15.90 -16.16 -7.61
N THR A 40 15.07 -15.37 -8.28
CA THR A 40 15.52 -14.29 -9.17
C THR A 40 16.35 -13.26 -8.40
N LEU A 41 15.86 -12.83 -7.23
CA LEU A 41 16.62 -11.92 -6.35
C LEU A 41 17.95 -12.51 -5.90
N GLY A 42 17.96 -13.79 -5.50
CA GLY A 42 19.18 -14.49 -5.14
C GLY A 42 20.19 -14.53 -6.29
N ASN A 43 19.74 -14.72 -7.53
CA ASN A 43 20.58 -14.68 -8.73
C ASN A 43 21.13 -13.28 -9.01
N VAL A 44 20.35 -12.23 -8.75
CA VAL A 44 20.80 -10.82 -8.87
C VAL A 44 21.93 -10.50 -7.90
N PHE A 45 21.89 -11.04 -6.68
CA PHE A 45 22.90 -10.76 -5.65
C PHE A 45 24.09 -11.73 -5.62
N ALA A 46 24.05 -12.82 -6.41
CA ALA A 46 25.07 -13.85 -6.41
C ALA A 46 26.41 -13.39 -7.03
N PRO A 47 26.47 -12.63 -8.14
CA PRO A 47 27.74 -12.21 -8.71
C PRO A 47 28.47 -11.20 -7.82
N THR A 48 29.78 -11.37 -7.61
CA THR A 48 30.62 -10.39 -6.89
C THR A 48 30.61 -9.02 -7.54
N SER A 49 30.52 -8.98 -8.87
CA SER A 49 30.44 -7.76 -9.67
C SER A 49 29.18 -6.93 -9.41
N ARG A 50 28.14 -7.51 -8.77
CA ARG A 50 26.91 -6.79 -8.42
C ARG A 50 27.17 -5.67 -7.41
N GLN A 51 28.11 -5.84 -6.49
CA GLN A 51 28.47 -4.88 -5.45
C GLN A 51 27.26 -4.36 -4.65
N ALA A 52 26.22 -5.19 -4.53
CA ALA A 52 25.02 -4.91 -3.77
C ALA A 52 24.36 -6.21 -3.28
N SER A 53 23.65 -6.14 -2.17
CA SER A 53 22.87 -7.25 -1.58
C SER A 53 21.83 -6.71 -0.62
N SER A 54 20.92 -7.58 -0.14
CA SER A 54 20.05 -7.31 1.01
C SER A 54 20.11 -8.48 1.99
N ASN A 55 19.71 -8.27 3.24
CA ASN A 55 19.57 -9.38 4.18
C ASN A 55 18.45 -10.30 3.70
N TYR A 56 17.29 -9.76 3.44
CA TYR A 56 16.13 -10.51 2.97
C TYR A 56 15.56 -9.94 1.68
N GLY A 57 14.79 -10.75 0.99
CA GLY A 57 13.92 -10.33 -0.10
C GLY A 57 12.59 -11.04 -0.04
N ILE A 58 11.55 -10.40 -0.53
CA ILE A 58 10.19 -10.94 -0.57
C ILE A 58 9.75 -10.99 -2.03
N GLY A 59 9.43 -12.19 -2.49
CA GLY A 59 8.92 -12.45 -3.84
C GLY A 59 7.50 -11.93 -4.03
N TYR A 60 7.08 -11.84 -5.29
CA TYR A 60 5.73 -11.40 -5.65
C TYR A 60 4.62 -12.29 -5.06
N ASP A 61 4.96 -13.52 -4.69
CA ASP A 61 4.09 -14.54 -4.11
C ASP A 61 4.08 -14.56 -2.58
N GLY A 62 4.91 -13.71 -1.93
CA GLY A 62 5.04 -13.61 -0.49
C GLY A 62 6.08 -14.54 0.12
N ARG A 63 6.79 -15.36 -0.67
CA ARG A 63 7.92 -16.16 -0.18
C ARG A 63 9.06 -15.25 0.26
N ILE A 64 9.82 -15.68 1.27
CA ILE A 64 10.92 -14.93 1.86
C ILE A 64 12.25 -15.60 1.52
N GLY A 65 13.15 -14.85 0.90
CA GLY A 65 14.53 -15.25 0.61
C GLY A 65 15.52 -14.59 1.57
N MET A 66 16.59 -15.32 1.93
CA MET A 66 17.73 -14.77 2.67
C MET A 66 18.97 -14.76 1.78
N TYR A 67 19.64 -13.60 1.70
CA TYR A 67 20.83 -13.40 0.86
C TYR A 67 22.06 -12.96 1.67
N VAL A 68 21.86 -12.33 2.82
CA VAL A 68 22.89 -12.01 3.79
C VAL A 68 22.36 -12.34 5.18
N GLU A 69 23.11 -13.13 5.96
CA GLU A 69 22.74 -13.47 7.32
C GLU A 69 22.67 -12.21 8.20
N GLU A 70 21.81 -12.21 9.20
CA GLU A 70 21.64 -11.04 10.10
C GLU A 70 22.91 -10.65 10.88
N LYS A 71 23.81 -11.61 11.13
CA LYS A 71 25.12 -11.32 11.73
C LYS A 71 26.04 -10.49 10.84
N ASP A 72 25.75 -10.42 9.55
CA ASP A 72 26.56 -9.73 8.54
C ASP A 72 25.84 -8.49 8.03
N ARG A 73 26.58 -7.51 7.56
CA ARG A 73 26.07 -6.31 6.92
C ARG A 73 25.85 -6.55 5.43
N SER A 74 24.65 -6.34 4.95
CA SER A 74 24.34 -6.24 3.52
C SER A 74 24.88 -4.92 2.92
N TRP A 75 24.93 -4.84 1.59
CA TRP A 75 25.30 -3.64 0.86
C TRP A 75 24.07 -3.15 0.08
N CYS A 76 23.14 -2.51 0.77
CA CYS A 76 21.79 -2.24 0.23
C CYS A 76 21.44 -0.76 0.09
N SER A 77 21.65 0.03 1.14
CA SER A 77 21.14 1.40 1.20
C SER A 77 22.09 2.46 0.65
N SER A 78 23.26 2.09 0.14
CA SER A 78 24.37 3.02 -0.20
C SER A 78 24.94 3.75 1.03
N SER A 79 24.67 3.26 2.24
CA SER A 79 25.17 3.80 3.50
C SER A 79 25.65 2.67 4.41
N ALA A 80 26.98 2.53 4.55
CA ALA A 80 27.55 1.49 5.42
C ALA A 80 27.13 1.68 6.88
N SER A 81 26.96 2.89 7.37
CA SER A 81 26.53 3.18 8.73
C SER A 81 25.06 2.74 8.95
N ASN A 82 24.18 2.98 7.98
CA ASN A 82 22.80 2.49 8.04
C ASN A 82 22.76 0.95 7.98
N ASP A 83 23.42 0.35 6.99
CA ASP A 83 23.37 -1.10 6.76
C ASP A 83 23.99 -1.92 7.90
N ASN A 84 24.91 -1.33 8.67
CA ASN A 84 25.42 -1.96 9.90
C ASN A 84 24.37 -2.05 11.01
N ARG A 85 23.43 -1.12 11.06
CA ARG A 85 22.32 -1.06 12.03
C ARG A 85 21.07 -1.75 11.55
N ALA A 86 20.86 -1.77 10.24
CA ALA A 86 19.61 -2.17 9.64
C ALA A 86 19.59 -3.63 9.22
N ILE A 87 18.43 -4.24 9.34
CA ILE A 87 18.03 -5.33 8.43
C ILE A 87 17.40 -4.70 7.21
N THR A 88 17.95 -5.02 6.05
CA THR A 88 17.49 -4.53 4.75
C THR A 88 16.61 -5.56 4.07
N ILE A 89 15.47 -5.13 3.51
CA ILE A 89 14.47 -6.01 2.91
C ILE A 89 14.10 -5.47 1.52
N GLU A 90 14.36 -6.23 0.48
CA GLU A 90 13.93 -5.94 -0.88
C GLU A 90 12.57 -6.58 -1.15
N VAL A 91 11.57 -5.80 -1.57
CA VAL A 91 10.21 -6.30 -1.84
C VAL A 91 9.90 -6.23 -3.32
N ALA A 92 9.44 -7.33 -3.91
CA ALA A 92 8.99 -7.39 -5.30
C ALA A 92 7.88 -6.36 -5.54
N SER A 93 8.02 -5.56 -6.58
CA SER A 93 7.13 -4.42 -6.87
C SER A 93 6.90 -4.28 -8.37
N ASP A 94 5.93 -3.45 -8.75
CA ASP A 94 5.76 -3.09 -10.16
C ASP A 94 6.98 -2.34 -10.70
N THR A 95 7.16 -2.37 -12.02
CA THR A 95 8.25 -1.69 -12.72
C THR A 95 8.00 -0.21 -12.95
N LYS A 96 6.75 0.24 -12.74
CA LYS A 96 6.32 1.63 -12.95
C LYS A 96 5.88 2.27 -11.64
N HIS A 97 6.08 3.59 -11.54
CA HIS A 97 5.54 4.40 -10.46
C HIS A 97 4.04 4.10 -10.23
N PRO A 98 3.57 3.95 -8.99
CA PRO A 98 4.26 4.18 -7.71
C PRO A 98 5.04 2.96 -7.17
N TYR A 99 5.35 1.95 -7.98
CA TYR A 99 6.05 0.71 -7.62
C TYR A 99 5.25 -0.12 -6.61
N LYS A 100 4.00 -0.41 -6.96
CA LYS A 100 3.08 -1.13 -6.09
C LYS A 100 3.60 -2.54 -5.81
N VAL A 101 3.44 -3.01 -4.57
CA VAL A 101 3.68 -4.40 -4.16
C VAL A 101 2.36 -5.17 -4.11
N ARG A 102 2.40 -6.48 -4.26
CA ARG A 102 1.23 -7.36 -4.16
C ARG A 102 0.87 -7.60 -2.70
N ASP A 103 -0.39 -7.91 -2.44
CA ASP A 103 -0.90 -8.13 -1.08
C ASP A 103 -0.16 -9.29 -0.36
N ALA A 104 0.20 -10.37 -1.09
CA ALA A 104 0.98 -11.47 -0.55
C ALA A 104 2.37 -11.01 -0.06
N ALA A 105 3.06 -10.19 -0.86
CA ALA A 105 4.37 -9.64 -0.51
C ALA A 105 4.25 -8.62 0.65
N TYR A 106 3.20 -7.81 0.68
CA TYR A 106 2.93 -6.89 1.78
C TYR A 106 2.69 -7.63 3.10
N LYS A 107 1.85 -8.67 3.08
CA LYS A 107 1.61 -9.50 4.27
C LYS A 107 2.90 -10.14 4.80
N ALA A 108 3.70 -10.74 3.92
CA ALA A 108 4.99 -11.33 4.27
C ALA A 108 5.97 -10.29 4.84
N LEU A 109 5.94 -9.04 4.33
CA LEU A 109 6.74 -7.94 4.87
C LEU A 109 6.37 -7.64 6.33
N ILE A 110 5.08 -7.59 6.66
CA ILE A 110 4.63 -7.38 8.05
C ILE A 110 5.05 -8.55 8.94
N ASP A 111 4.89 -9.79 8.47
CA ASP A 111 5.30 -10.98 9.21
C ASP A 111 6.82 -10.97 9.49
N LEU A 112 7.63 -10.69 8.47
CA LEU A 112 9.10 -10.64 8.59
C LEU A 112 9.57 -9.49 9.49
N CYS A 113 9.03 -8.28 9.33
CA CYS A 113 9.38 -7.15 10.20
C CYS A 113 9.05 -7.44 11.67
N THR A 114 7.90 -8.08 11.93
CA THR A 114 7.51 -8.48 13.29
C THR A 114 8.49 -9.49 13.88
N ASP A 115 8.90 -10.51 13.11
CA ASP A 115 9.87 -11.52 13.52
C ASP A 115 11.25 -10.90 13.79
N ILE A 116 11.74 -10.01 12.90
CA ILE A 116 12.99 -9.29 13.09
C ILE A 116 12.95 -8.47 14.39
N CYS A 117 11.88 -7.72 14.62
CA CYS A 117 11.74 -6.92 15.83
C CYS A 117 11.81 -7.78 17.09
N LYS A 118 11.07 -8.90 17.15
CA LYS A 118 11.06 -9.81 18.29
C LYS A 118 12.43 -10.39 18.58
N ARG A 119 13.13 -10.86 17.55
CA ARG A 119 14.45 -11.52 17.71
C ARG A 119 15.57 -10.54 18.06
N ASN A 120 15.47 -9.29 17.64
CA ASN A 120 16.51 -8.29 17.87
C ASN A 120 16.18 -7.29 18.99
N GLY A 121 15.09 -7.51 19.74
CA GLY A 121 14.70 -6.69 20.89
C GLY A 121 14.23 -5.28 20.49
N ILE A 122 13.77 -5.09 19.24
CA ILE A 122 13.13 -3.84 18.80
C ILE A 122 11.69 -3.87 19.33
N LYS A 123 11.44 -3.10 20.37
CA LYS A 123 10.14 -3.11 21.05
C LYS A 123 9.04 -2.43 20.23
N GLU A 124 9.40 -1.47 19.39
CA GLU A 124 8.48 -0.66 18.61
C GLU A 124 9.14 -0.18 17.31
N LEU A 125 8.44 -0.24 16.20
CA LEU A 125 8.82 0.47 14.97
C LEU A 125 8.29 1.90 15.00
N LYS A 126 9.17 2.85 14.66
CA LYS A 126 8.88 4.28 14.71
C LYS A 126 9.16 4.89 13.34
N TRP A 127 8.15 5.54 12.78
CA TRP A 127 8.24 6.24 11.50
C TRP A 127 7.69 7.66 11.59
N LYS A 128 8.52 8.65 11.28
CA LYS A 128 8.14 10.08 11.23
C LYS A 128 8.36 10.68 9.84
N ALA A 129 8.85 9.90 8.89
CA ALA A 129 9.23 10.35 7.54
C ALA A 129 10.26 11.50 7.55
N ASP A 130 11.13 11.55 8.56
CA ASP A 130 12.09 12.63 8.76
C ASP A 130 13.53 12.13 8.63
N LYS A 131 14.20 12.55 7.53
CA LYS A 131 15.60 12.22 7.26
C LYS A 131 16.56 12.70 8.35
N SER A 132 16.26 13.78 9.06
CA SER A 132 17.12 14.33 10.12
C SER A 132 17.20 13.43 11.37
N LEU A 133 16.31 12.44 11.45
CA LEU A 133 16.24 11.46 12.54
C LEU A 133 17.01 10.17 12.27
N ILE A 134 17.73 10.06 11.14
CA ILE A 134 18.60 8.91 10.87
C ILE A 134 19.57 8.69 12.04
N GLY A 135 19.59 7.46 12.57
CA GLY A 135 20.42 7.09 13.73
C GLY A 135 19.83 7.43 15.10
N LYS A 136 18.78 8.25 15.18
CA LYS A 136 18.06 8.56 16.43
C LYS A 136 16.94 7.54 16.66
N VAL A 137 17.30 6.29 16.92
CA VAL A 137 16.38 5.13 16.94
C VAL A 137 15.25 5.23 17.96
N GLU A 138 15.44 6.01 19.02
CA GLU A 138 14.37 6.28 19.99
C GLU A 138 13.24 7.16 19.42
N GLN A 139 13.52 7.86 18.32
CA GLN A 139 12.55 8.72 17.64
C GLN A 139 12.08 8.12 16.31
N GLN A 140 12.98 7.45 15.58
CA GLN A 140 12.71 6.81 14.28
C GLN A 140 13.75 5.71 14.02
N ASN A 141 13.29 4.48 13.80
CA ASN A 141 14.12 3.31 13.53
C ASN A 141 13.75 2.59 12.21
N MET A 142 13.03 3.29 11.36
CA MET A 142 12.84 2.88 9.96
C MET A 142 13.51 3.89 9.05
N THR A 143 14.18 3.41 8.01
CA THR A 143 14.89 4.24 7.02
C THR A 143 14.58 3.76 5.61
N VAL A 144 14.93 4.57 4.62
CA VAL A 144 14.67 4.28 3.20
C VAL A 144 15.86 4.68 2.33
N HIS A 145 16.10 3.95 1.24
CA HIS A 145 17.24 4.15 0.35
C HIS A 145 17.34 5.58 -0.21
N ARG A 146 16.21 6.21 -0.56
CA ARG A 146 16.19 7.59 -1.10
C ARG A 146 16.78 8.65 -0.17
N TRP A 147 16.98 8.33 1.09
CA TRP A 147 17.64 9.23 2.03
C TRP A 147 19.15 9.21 1.94
N PHE A 148 19.75 8.16 1.40
CA PHE A 148 21.19 7.94 1.33
C PHE A 148 21.75 8.11 -0.08
N ALA A 149 20.92 7.96 -1.12
CA ALA A 149 21.31 8.09 -2.51
C ALA A 149 20.17 8.69 -3.35
N ASN A 150 20.49 9.23 -4.52
CA ASN A 150 19.50 9.72 -5.48
C ASN A 150 18.80 8.52 -6.16
N LYS A 151 17.85 7.93 -5.47
CA LYS A 151 17.07 6.75 -5.89
C LYS A 151 15.58 6.95 -5.62
N ALA A 152 14.72 6.35 -6.46
CA ALA A 152 13.29 6.32 -6.21
C ALA A 152 12.88 5.34 -5.09
N CYS A 153 13.73 4.34 -4.78
CA CYS A 153 13.48 3.30 -3.78
C CYS A 153 13.19 3.90 -2.38
N PRO A 154 12.17 3.41 -1.66
CA PRO A 154 11.37 2.20 -1.89
C PRO A 154 10.14 2.40 -2.80
N GLY A 155 10.10 3.45 -3.61
CA GLY A 155 8.92 3.87 -4.35
C GLY A 155 7.89 4.59 -3.48
N ASP A 156 6.98 5.34 -4.11
CA ASP A 156 6.01 6.11 -3.32
C ASP A 156 4.96 5.21 -2.67
N TYR A 157 4.68 4.04 -3.26
CA TYR A 157 3.75 3.09 -2.66
C TYR A 157 4.21 2.65 -1.26
N LEU A 158 5.39 2.04 -1.15
CA LEU A 158 5.91 1.61 0.16
C LEU A 158 6.26 2.79 1.07
N TYR A 159 6.81 3.89 0.51
CA TYR A 159 7.15 5.07 1.30
C TYR A 159 5.93 5.61 2.06
N ASN A 160 4.78 5.72 1.40
CA ASN A 160 3.55 6.20 2.01
C ASN A 160 2.96 5.19 3.01
N LEU A 161 3.27 3.90 2.86
CA LEU A 161 2.80 2.84 3.76
C LEU A 161 3.71 2.62 4.99
N HIS A 162 4.88 3.26 5.10
CA HIS A 162 5.79 3.02 6.23
C HIS A 162 5.15 3.24 7.59
N GLY A 163 4.31 4.25 7.74
CA GLY A 163 3.57 4.50 8.99
C GLY A 163 2.56 3.38 9.30
N GLN A 164 1.88 2.86 8.28
CA GLN A 164 0.97 1.73 8.43
C GLN A 164 1.74 0.44 8.73
N ILE A 165 2.85 0.19 8.04
CA ILE A 165 3.74 -0.96 8.32
C ILE A 165 4.18 -0.92 9.79
N ALA A 166 4.63 0.23 10.29
CA ALA A 166 5.00 0.40 11.69
C ALA A 166 3.82 0.08 12.62
N ALA A 167 2.64 0.61 12.35
CA ALA A 167 1.44 0.38 13.17
C ALA A 167 1.02 -1.09 13.20
N GLU A 168 1.00 -1.78 12.04
CA GLU A 168 0.64 -3.20 11.97
C GLU A 168 1.65 -4.11 12.67
N VAL A 169 2.95 -3.81 12.53
CA VAL A 169 4.01 -4.53 13.26
C VAL A 169 3.89 -4.28 14.77
N ASN A 170 3.69 -3.04 15.20
CA ASN A 170 3.56 -2.67 16.60
C ASN A 170 2.35 -3.34 17.27
N ALA A 171 1.22 -3.43 16.57
CA ALA A 171 0.06 -4.18 17.05
C ALA A 171 0.40 -5.66 17.33
N ARG A 172 1.23 -6.29 16.46
CA ARG A 172 1.67 -7.68 16.64
C ARG A 172 2.78 -7.85 17.69
N LEU A 173 3.47 -6.76 18.03
CA LEU A 173 4.45 -6.72 19.13
C LEU A 173 3.78 -6.52 20.50
N GLY A 174 2.47 -6.22 20.51
CA GLY A 174 1.72 -5.92 21.73
C GLY A 174 2.04 -4.53 22.29
N VAL A 175 2.52 -3.63 21.42
CA VAL A 175 2.74 -2.22 21.82
C VAL A 175 1.37 -1.59 22.06
N VAL A 176 1.05 -1.39 23.31
CA VAL A 176 -0.07 -0.51 23.68
C VAL A 176 0.42 0.91 23.45
N SER A 177 -0.11 1.60 22.45
CA SER A 177 0.18 3.02 22.29
C SER A 177 -0.29 3.76 23.53
N ASP A 178 0.64 4.27 24.34
CA ASP A 178 0.37 5.17 25.47
C ASP A 178 -0.08 6.58 25.03
N THR A 179 -0.51 6.72 23.79
CA THR A 179 -1.37 7.81 23.42
C THR A 179 -2.76 7.37 23.84
N THR A 180 -3.23 7.92 24.96
CA THR A 180 -4.67 7.93 25.29
C THR A 180 -5.40 8.15 23.97
N PRO A 181 -6.25 7.21 23.56
CA PRO A 181 -7.06 7.44 22.38
C PRO A 181 -7.91 8.66 22.72
N ASP A 182 -7.81 9.69 21.94
CA ASP A 182 -8.94 10.61 21.83
C ASP A 182 -10.09 9.73 21.35
N THR A 183 -10.97 9.38 22.28
CA THR A 183 -11.96 8.28 22.20
C THR A 183 -13.10 8.60 21.23
N ASN A 184 -12.91 9.54 20.27
CA ASN A 184 -13.99 9.98 19.39
C ASN A 184 -13.66 10.11 17.88
N ALA A 185 -12.48 9.74 17.40
CA ALA A 185 -12.26 9.66 15.97
C ALA A 185 -12.32 8.19 15.51
N VAL A 186 -13.51 7.65 15.40
CA VAL A 186 -13.74 6.47 14.56
C VAL A 186 -13.44 6.91 13.13
N LEU A 187 -12.30 6.46 12.57
CA LEU A 187 -12.00 6.70 11.16
C LEU A 187 -13.04 5.90 10.35
N GLU A 188 -13.87 6.63 9.63
CA GLU A 188 -15.03 6.09 8.92
C GLU A 188 -14.63 5.20 7.73
N TYR A 189 -13.40 5.43 7.19
CA TYR A 189 -12.93 4.76 5.97
C TYR A 189 -11.66 3.97 6.21
N ALA A 190 -11.58 2.78 5.60
CA ALA A 190 -10.41 1.90 5.61
C ALA A 190 -9.59 2.04 4.31
N VAL A 191 -8.34 1.55 4.35
CA VAL A 191 -7.51 1.41 3.14
C VAL A 191 -8.21 0.49 2.15
N GLY A 192 -8.33 0.95 0.91
CA GLY A 192 -9.05 0.27 -0.16
C GLY A 192 -10.43 0.86 -0.45
N ASP A 193 -11.04 1.56 0.49
CA ASP A 193 -12.35 2.19 0.30
C ASP A 193 -12.31 3.24 -0.81
N VAL A 194 -13.39 3.30 -1.56
CA VAL A 194 -13.63 4.37 -2.54
C VAL A 194 -14.50 5.43 -1.87
N VAL A 195 -14.03 6.68 -1.96
CA VAL A 195 -14.62 7.84 -1.31
C VAL A 195 -14.82 8.98 -2.31
N THR A 196 -15.72 9.91 -2.02
CA THR A 196 -15.83 11.19 -2.72
C THR A 196 -15.03 12.23 -1.95
N PHE A 197 -13.93 12.69 -2.54
CA PHE A 197 -13.15 13.81 -2.05
C PHE A 197 -13.79 15.11 -2.52
N LYS A 198 -14.04 16.03 -1.58
CA LYS A 198 -14.70 17.33 -1.81
C LYS A 198 -13.74 18.50 -1.62
N GLY A 199 -12.57 18.26 -1.05
CA GLY A 199 -11.56 19.29 -0.80
C GLY A 199 -10.89 19.79 -2.08
N THR A 200 -10.09 20.83 -1.93
CA THR A 200 -9.35 21.48 -3.03
C THR A 200 -7.85 21.43 -2.82
N LYS A 201 -7.38 20.82 -1.73
CA LYS A 201 -5.95 20.69 -1.40
C LYS A 201 -5.63 19.28 -0.95
N HIS A 202 -4.42 18.84 -1.24
CA HIS A 202 -3.80 17.65 -0.66
C HIS A 202 -2.38 17.98 -0.16
N TYR A 203 -1.86 17.17 0.74
CA TYR A 203 -0.59 17.39 1.42
C TYR A 203 0.36 16.23 1.16
N ALA A 204 1.67 16.49 1.17
CA ALA A 204 2.70 15.48 0.92
C ALA A 204 2.87 14.49 2.08
N SER A 205 2.45 14.88 3.30
CA SER A 205 2.45 14.02 4.49
C SER A 205 1.22 14.27 5.35
N SER A 206 0.91 13.34 6.25
CA SER A 206 -0.23 13.44 7.19
C SER A 206 -0.15 14.64 8.15
N ASN A 207 1.00 15.26 8.28
CA ASN A 207 1.22 16.46 9.09
C ASN A 207 1.79 17.63 8.26
N GLY A 208 1.66 17.56 6.95
CA GLY A 208 2.15 18.59 6.02
C GLY A 208 1.48 19.95 6.26
N THR A 209 2.21 21.05 6.06
CA THR A 209 1.67 22.42 6.17
C THR A 209 1.42 23.06 4.82
N ASN A 210 2.15 22.63 3.78
CA ASN A 210 2.07 23.20 2.44
C ASN A 210 1.18 22.34 1.54
N GLY A 211 -0.11 22.64 1.50
CA GLY A 211 -1.08 21.97 0.64
C GLY A 211 -0.94 22.38 -0.84
N LYS A 212 -0.95 21.38 -1.72
CA LYS A 212 -1.02 21.58 -3.18
C LYS A 212 -2.47 21.55 -3.63
N THR A 213 -2.85 22.46 -4.54
CA THR A 213 -4.19 22.51 -5.11
C THR A 213 -4.48 21.26 -5.95
N CYS A 214 -5.68 20.72 -5.80
CA CYS A 214 -6.18 19.60 -6.58
C CYS A 214 -7.69 19.72 -6.83
N LYS A 215 -8.20 18.94 -7.78
CA LYS A 215 -9.62 18.89 -8.10
C LYS A 215 -10.32 17.82 -7.25
N PRO A 216 -11.54 18.09 -6.77
CA PRO A 216 -12.38 17.09 -6.09
C PRO A 216 -12.81 15.95 -7.02
N GLY A 217 -13.37 14.89 -6.46
CA GLY A 217 -13.93 13.75 -7.18
C GLY A 217 -13.65 12.43 -6.52
N GLU A 218 -13.97 11.33 -7.19
CA GLU A 218 -13.81 9.99 -6.65
C GLU A 218 -12.34 9.62 -6.48
N ALA A 219 -12.03 9.05 -5.32
CA ALA A 219 -10.67 8.65 -4.96
C ALA A 219 -10.68 7.39 -4.08
N ARG A 220 -9.57 6.68 -4.06
CA ARG A 220 -9.36 5.52 -3.19
C ARG A 220 -8.50 5.90 -2.01
N VAL A 221 -8.89 5.45 -0.82
CA VAL A 221 -8.07 5.51 0.39
C VAL A 221 -6.89 4.55 0.23
N THR A 222 -5.67 5.05 0.30
CA THR A 222 -4.45 4.24 0.15
C THR A 222 -3.59 4.20 1.40
N SER A 223 -3.87 5.08 2.36
CA SER A 223 -3.30 5.06 3.70
C SER A 223 -4.16 5.84 4.67
N VAL A 224 -4.03 5.51 5.96
CA VAL A 224 -4.78 6.14 7.05
C VAL A 224 -3.80 6.50 8.16
N ALA A 225 -3.86 7.74 8.63
CA ALA A 225 -3.06 8.25 9.76
C ALA A 225 -4.01 8.76 10.86
N LYS A 226 -4.40 7.88 11.77
CA LYS A 226 -5.42 8.16 12.81
C LYS A 226 -5.13 9.43 13.60
N ASN A 227 -3.86 9.70 13.89
CA ASN A 227 -3.41 10.86 14.67
C ASN A 227 -2.74 11.94 13.79
N GLY A 228 -2.87 11.84 12.47
CA GLY A 228 -2.37 12.84 11.54
C GLY A 228 -3.30 14.06 11.50
N LYS A 229 -2.73 15.24 11.23
CA LYS A 229 -3.51 16.45 10.92
C LYS A 229 -4.42 16.19 9.71
N HIS A 230 -3.91 15.46 8.72
CA HIS A 230 -4.61 14.99 7.54
C HIS A 230 -4.70 13.47 7.62
N GLN A 231 -5.90 12.93 7.86
CA GLN A 231 -6.08 11.54 8.29
C GLN A 231 -6.06 10.52 7.16
N TYR A 232 -6.35 10.92 5.92
CA TYR A 232 -6.47 9.99 4.80
C TYR A 232 -5.53 10.34 3.65
N HIS A 233 -4.79 9.37 3.15
CA HIS A 233 -4.09 9.50 1.89
C HIS A 233 -4.98 8.98 0.76
N LEU A 234 -5.21 9.81 -0.24
CA LEU A 234 -6.09 9.53 -1.35
C LEU A 234 -5.34 9.50 -2.68
N ILE A 235 -5.76 8.61 -3.57
CA ILE A 235 -5.37 8.60 -4.98
C ILE A 235 -6.65 8.54 -5.81
N LYS A 236 -6.76 9.37 -6.86
CA LYS A 236 -7.91 9.37 -7.76
C LYS A 236 -8.17 7.97 -8.33
N THR A 237 -9.44 7.59 -8.50
CA THR A 237 -9.81 6.37 -9.23
C THR A 237 -9.69 6.57 -10.75
N THR A 238 -9.59 5.46 -11.48
CA THR A 238 -9.58 5.50 -12.96
C THR A 238 -10.90 6.08 -13.47
N GLY A 239 -10.82 7.05 -14.38
CA GLY A 239 -12.00 7.75 -14.91
C GLY A 239 -12.50 8.90 -14.04
N SER A 240 -11.98 9.10 -12.83
CA SER A 240 -12.34 10.23 -11.98
C SER A 240 -11.77 11.56 -12.51
N ALA A 241 -12.57 12.62 -12.43
CA ALA A 241 -12.13 13.99 -12.70
C ALA A 241 -11.18 14.55 -11.63
N SER A 242 -11.08 13.87 -10.48
CA SER A 242 -10.17 14.26 -9.39
C SER A 242 -8.72 14.27 -9.83
N THR A 243 -7.93 15.15 -9.21
CA THR A 243 -6.47 15.14 -9.31
C THR A 243 -5.79 14.92 -7.96
N VAL A 244 -6.56 14.46 -6.96
CA VAL A 244 -6.03 14.19 -5.62
C VAL A 244 -4.96 13.09 -5.66
N TYR A 245 -3.83 13.36 -5.02
CA TYR A 245 -2.73 12.43 -4.81
C TYR A 245 -1.95 12.87 -3.57
N GLY A 246 -2.44 12.52 -2.40
CA GLY A 246 -1.82 12.92 -1.15
C GLY A 246 -2.77 12.85 0.04
N TRP A 247 -2.31 13.38 1.16
CA TRP A 247 -3.03 13.40 2.42
C TRP A 247 -4.09 14.51 2.43
N VAL A 248 -5.25 14.21 2.99
CA VAL A 248 -6.40 15.12 3.08
C VAL A 248 -7.09 14.99 4.44
N ASP A 249 -7.88 15.98 4.79
CA ASP A 249 -8.64 16.00 6.04
C ASP A 249 -9.85 15.06 5.95
N ALA A 250 -10.19 14.40 7.05
CA ALA A 250 -11.39 13.55 7.13
C ALA A 250 -12.68 14.30 6.78
N ALA A 251 -12.76 15.59 7.13
CA ALA A 251 -13.90 16.44 6.83
C ALA A 251 -14.11 16.66 5.31
N ASP A 252 -13.06 16.50 4.52
CA ASP A 252 -13.11 16.66 3.05
C ASP A 252 -13.57 15.39 2.32
N ILE A 253 -13.92 14.33 3.05
CA ILE A 253 -14.27 13.04 2.47
C ILE A 253 -15.69 12.66 2.83
N THR A 254 -16.39 12.04 1.89
CA THR A 254 -17.66 11.36 2.16
C THR A 254 -17.63 9.99 1.51
N LYS A 255 -18.47 9.07 2.01
CA LYS A 255 -18.62 7.77 1.35
C LYS A 255 -18.96 7.97 -0.12
N ALA A 256 -18.21 7.34 -1.01
CA ALA A 256 -18.60 7.34 -2.42
C ALA A 256 -19.97 6.70 -2.52
N SER A 257 -20.89 7.33 -3.22
CA SER A 257 -22.09 6.63 -3.66
C SER A 257 -21.60 5.43 -4.44
N ALA A 258 -22.03 4.23 -4.06
CA ALA A 258 -21.62 3.01 -4.75
C ALA A 258 -21.88 3.20 -6.25
N SER A 259 -20.83 3.31 -7.04
CA SER A 259 -20.95 3.57 -8.47
C SER A 259 -21.27 2.25 -9.19
N ILE A 260 -22.22 2.32 -10.09
CA ILE A 260 -22.53 1.19 -10.96
C ILE A 260 -21.36 1.03 -11.94
N ALA A 261 -20.70 -0.14 -11.89
CA ALA A 261 -19.60 -0.51 -12.76
C ALA A 261 -19.90 -1.83 -13.50
N LYS A 262 -19.14 -2.15 -14.53
CA LYS A 262 -19.23 -3.48 -15.17
C LYS A 262 -19.03 -4.59 -14.11
N GLY A 263 -19.92 -5.56 -14.07
CA GLY A 263 -19.97 -6.62 -13.06
C GLY A 263 -20.88 -6.30 -11.85
N SER A 264 -21.27 -5.05 -11.64
CA SER A 264 -22.18 -4.66 -10.56
C SER A 264 -23.52 -5.41 -10.68
N LYS A 265 -24.08 -5.78 -9.53
CA LYS A 265 -25.46 -6.28 -9.44
C LYS A 265 -26.40 -5.10 -9.29
N VAL A 266 -27.42 -5.02 -10.14
CA VAL A 266 -28.36 -3.89 -10.20
C VAL A 266 -29.80 -4.36 -10.35
N LYS A 267 -30.73 -3.53 -9.87
CA LYS A 267 -32.16 -3.60 -10.19
C LYS A 267 -32.56 -2.40 -11.03
N VAL A 268 -33.50 -2.62 -11.95
CA VAL A 268 -34.11 -1.55 -12.74
C VAL A 268 -35.20 -0.89 -11.94
N ASN A 269 -35.18 0.42 -11.83
CA ASN A 269 -36.18 1.18 -11.11
C ASN A 269 -37.56 1.08 -11.79
N LYS A 270 -38.60 0.92 -10.98
CA LYS A 270 -40.00 0.78 -11.50
C LYS A 270 -40.35 1.98 -12.39
N GLY A 271 -40.90 1.70 -13.56
CA GLY A 271 -41.28 2.73 -14.52
C GLY A 271 -40.15 3.20 -15.46
N ALA A 272 -38.93 2.68 -15.28
CA ALA A 272 -37.83 2.94 -16.22
C ALA A 272 -38.16 2.41 -17.61
N LYS A 273 -37.59 3.05 -18.62
CA LYS A 273 -37.68 2.65 -20.03
C LYS A 273 -36.32 2.11 -20.52
N THR A 274 -36.33 1.46 -21.67
CA THR A 274 -35.07 1.17 -22.39
C THR A 274 -34.34 2.47 -22.65
N TYR A 275 -33.04 2.39 -22.95
CA TYR A 275 -32.24 3.57 -23.26
C TYR A 275 -32.78 4.38 -24.45
N THR A 276 -33.43 3.73 -25.38
CA THR A 276 -34.10 4.34 -26.54
C THR A 276 -35.57 4.72 -26.32
N GLY A 277 -36.07 4.59 -25.09
CA GLY A 277 -37.41 5.05 -24.68
C GLY A 277 -38.51 3.97 -24.78
N GLY A 278 -38.22 2.76 -25.19
CA GLY A 278 -39.18 1.64 -25.26
C GLY A 278 -39.59 1.12 -23.87
N SER A 279 -40.73 0.44 -23.78
CA SER A 279 -41.21 -0.17 -22.55
C SER A 279 -40.41 -1.41 -22.20
N LEU A 280 -40.26 -1.67 -20.89
CA LEU A 280 -39.66 -2.90 -20.36
C LEU A 280 -40.79 -3.82 -19.83
N ALA A 281 -40.59 -5.12 -20.01
CA ALA A 281 -41.52 -6.12 -19.44
C ALA A 281 -41.49 -6.09 -17.92
N SER A 282 -42.63 -6.42 -17.28
CA SER A 282 -42.79 -6.28 -15.83
C SER A 282 -41.77 -7.03 -15.00
N PHE A 283 -41.31 -8.19 -15.43
CA PHE A 283 -40.33 -9.01 -14.72
C PHE A 283 -38.95 -8.31 -14.62
N VAL A 284 -38.65 -7.35 -15.51
CA VAL A 284 -37.37 -6.63 -15.52
C VAL A 284 -37.19 -5.82 -14.24
N TYR A 285 -38.29 -5.29 -13.66
CA TYR A 285 -38.25 -4.48 -12.45
C TYR A 285 -38.06 -5.29 -11.15
N SER A 286 -38.32 -6.60 -11.19
CA SER A 286 -38.20 -7.49 -10.02
C SER A 286 -36.93 -8.31 -9.99
N THR A 287 -36.18 -8.33 -11.11
CA THR A 287 -35.00 -9.18 -11.31
C THR A 287 -33.72 -8.41 -10.98
N VAL A 288 -32.73 -9.11 -10.39
CA VAL A 288 -31.35 -8.61 -10.24
C VAL A 288 -30.54 -8.97 -11.48
N TYR A 289 -29.91 -7.99 -12.06
CA TYR A 289 -29.07 -8.11 -13.24
C TYR A 289 -27.61 -7.85 -12.95
N THR A 290 -26.75 -8.34 -13.84
CA THR A 290 -25.33 -7.96 -13.88
C THR A 290 -25.13 -6.89 -14.95
N VAL A 291 -24.39 -5.85 -14.61
CA VAL A 291 -23.96 -4.84 -15.59
C VAL A 291 -22.92 -5.47 -16.52
N MET A 292 -23.23 -5.57 -17.80
CA MET A 292 -22.37 -6.20 -18.81
C MET A 292 -21.49 -5.20 -19.53
N GLN A 293 -22.01 -3.99 -19.77
CA GLN A 293 -21.29 -2.89 -20.42
C GLN A 293 -21.79 -1.54 -19.93
N ILE A 294 -20.90 -0.56 -19.87
CA ILE A 294 -21.21 0.86 -19.63
C ILE A 294 -20.53 1.68 -20.72
N ASP A 295 -21.29 2.59 -21.30
CA ASP A 295 -20.82 3.58 -22.25
C ASP A 295 -21.54 4.91 -21.94
N GLY A 296 -20.81 5.83 -21.28
CA GLY A 296 -21.41 7.04 -20.71
C GLY A 296 -22.51 6.71 -19.70
N ASP A 297 -23.73 7.18 -19.97
CA ASP A 297 -24.92 6.91 -19.15
C ASP A 297 -25.74 5.70 -19.65
N ARG A 298 -25.32 5.06 -20.74
CA ARG A 298 -25.94 3.86 -21.29
C ARG A 298 -25.34 2.62 -20.61
N VAL A 299 -26.19 1.82 -19.95
CA VAL A 299 -25.80 0.60 -19.25
C VAL A 299 -26.52 -0.58 -19.88
N VAL A 300 -25.77 -1.58 -20.33
CA VAL A 300 -26.30 -2.88 -20.78
C VAL A 300 -26.34 -3.81 -19.59
N ILE A 301 -27.54 -4.32 -19.29
CA ILE A 301 -27.80 -5.27 -18.21
C ILE A 301 -28.14 -6.64 -18.76
N GLY A 302 -27.75 -7.69 -18.06
CA GLY A 302 -28.04 -9.06 -18.43
C GLY A 302 -28.10 -10.00 -17.23
N LYS A 303 -28.60 -11.20 -17.45
CA LYS A 303 -28.65 -12.27 -16.47
C LYS A 303 -28.05 -13.53 -17.08
N ASP A 304 -27.25 -14.24 -16.30
CA ASP A 304 -26.62 -15.51 -16.68
C ASP A 304 -25.89 -15.45 -18.05
N GLY A 305 -25.22 -14.32 -18.30
CA GLY A 305 -24.48 -14.08 -19.55
C GLY A 305 -25.32 -13.59 -20.73
N VAL A 306 -26.66 -13.54 -20.60
CA VAL A 306 -27.56 -13.12 -21.68
C VAL A 306 -27.96 -11.66 -21.48
N VAL A 307 -27.82 -10.82 -22.53
CA VAL A 307 -28.26 -9.43 -22.53
C VAL A 307 -29.78 -9.36 -22.41
N THR A 308 -30.26 -8.52 -21.49
CA THR A 308 -31.70 -8.28 -21.29
C THR A 308 -32.13 -6.94 -21.88
N ALA A 309 -31.44 -5.86 -21.54
CA ALA A 309 -31.78 -4.50 -22.00
C ALA A 309 -30.61 -3.56 -21.91
N ALA A 310 -30.69 -2.44 -22.59
CA ALA A 310 -29.89 -1.24 -22.30
C ALA A 310 -30.81 -0.20 -21.65
N VAL A 311 -30.36 0.41 -20.53
CA VAL A 311 -31.08 1.41 -19.76
C VAL A 311 -30.16 2.58 -19.40
N ASN A 312 -30.74 3.71 -19.00
CA ASN A 312 -29.94 4.80 -18.49
C ASN A 312 -29.48 4.49 -17.05
N ILE A 313 -28.23 4.79 -16.72
CA ILE A 313 -27.60 4.50 -15.42
C ILE A 313 -28.40 5.08 -14.24
N LYS A 314 -29.05 6.24 -14.42
CA LYS A 314 -29.92 6.87 -13.40
C LYS A 314 -31.14 6.04 -13.03
N ASN A 315 -31.52 5.09 -13.88
CA ASN A 315 -32.66 4.19 -13.71
C ASN A 315 -32.27 2.85 -13.07
N LEU A 316 -31.07 2.75 -12.57
CA LEU A 316 -30.56 1.55 -11.90
C LEU A 316 -30.28 1.83 -10.43
N THR A 317 -30.61 0.85 -9.59
CA THR A 317 -30.23 0.81 -8.18
C THR A 317 -29.23 -0.32 -7.98
N LEU A 318 -28.09 -0.02 -7.37
CA LEU A 318 -27.10 -1.02 -7.00
C LEU A 318 -27.69 -1.94 -5.93
N VAL A 319 -27.43 -3.25 -6.09
CA VAL A 319 -27.76 -4.27 -5.09
C VAL A 319 -26.45 -4.68 -4.44
N GLY A 320 -26.30 -4.38 -3.13
CA GLY A 320 -25.12 -4.69 -2.33
C GLY A 320 -24.88 -6.17 -2.14
#